data_2fd7d82acd62f39afe02de525553505d
#
_entry.id   2fd7d82acd62f39afe02de525553505d
#
_cell.length_a   1.000
_cell.length_b   1.000
_cell.length_c   1.000
_cell.angle_alpha   90.00
_cell.angle_beta   90.00
_cell.angle_gamma   90.00
#
_symmetry.space_group_name_H-M   'P 1'
#
loop_
_entity.id
_entity.type
_entity.pdbx_description
1 polymer ?
#
loop_
_entity_poly.entity_id
_entity_poly.type
_entity_poly.pdbx_seq_one_letter_code
_entity_poly.pdbx_strand_id
1 'polypeptide(L)'
;ASGKGVYICKNKKTSIDAVKEIFRGKFGNAKNVLIEEFLEGEEMSYFIISDGITFKNFGTAQDHKRVGEGDKGKNTGGMGAYSPSRLISKKLEKKIISKIILPTLKALKKLGTNYKGFLYAGLMIVKNEPYLIEYNVRMGDPECQTILPLLKTKLDKIFFACCNKTLNKTSIKWHNNKSLCIVLCSKGYPEKY
;
A
#
# COMPACT_ATOMS: atom_id res chain seq x y z
N ALA A 1 -7.06 -10.64 5.58
CA ALA A 1 -6.49 -10.70 6.88
C ALA A 1 -4.96 -10.49 6.85
N SER A 2 -4.53 -9.28 6.52
CA SER A 2 -3.12 -8.85 6.58
C SER A 2 -2.14 -9.79 5.85
N GLY A 3 -2.52 -10.27 4.66
CA GLY A 3 -1.71 -11.18 3.84
C GLY A 3 -1.56 -12.61 4.36
N LYS A 4 -2.05 -12.93 5.56
CA LYS A 4 -1.88 -14.27 6.18
C LYS A 4 -2.73 -15.37 5.54
N GLY A 5 -3.84 -15.01 4.90
CA GLY A 5 -4.74 -15.95 4.23
C GLY A 5 -4.66 -15.94 2.71
N VAL A 6 -3.56 -15.46 2.14
CA VAL A 6 -3.35 -15.40 0.69
C VAL A 6 -2.56 -16.61 0.22
N TYR A 7 -3.08 -17.30 -0.78
CA TYR A 7 -2.44 -18.45 -1.44
C TYR A 7 -2.19 -18.13 -2.90
N ILE A 8 -0.95 -18.26 -3.35
CA ILE A 8 -0.60 -18.22 -4.76
C ILE A 8 -0.70 -19.64 -5.29
N CYS A 9 -1.70 -19.92 -6.11
CA CYS A 9 -2.02 -21.24 -6.60
C CYS A 9 -1.61 -21.40 -8.06
N LYS A 10 -0.73 -22.37 -8.34
CA LYS A 10 -0.21 -22.62 -9.71
C LYS A 10 -1.14 -23.48 -10.56
N ASN A 11 -2.13 -24.15 -9.98
CA ASN A 11 -3.05 -25.04 -10.67
C ASN A 11 -4.35 -25.23 -9.89
N LYS A 12 -5.36 -25.82 -10.54
CA LYS A 12 -6.69 -26.05 -9.97
C LYS A 12 -6.66 -26.88 -8.68
N LYS A 13 -5.79 -27.89 -8.59
CA LYS A 13 -5.69 -28.74 -7.39
C LYS A 13 -5.28 -27.93 -6.18
N THR A 14 -4.18 -27.17 -6.29
CA THR A 14 -3.70 -26.32 -5.19
C THR A 14 -4.70 -25.24 -4.80
N SER A 15 -5.48 -24.70 -5.77
CA SER A 15 -6.55 -23.74 -5.47
C SER A 15 -7.68 -24.38 -4.66
N ILE A 16 -8.12 -25.58 -5.04
CA ILE A 16 -9.16 -26.33 -4.31
C ILE A 16 -8.70 -26.64 -2.88
N ASP A 17 -7.45 -27.08 -2.73
CA ASP A 17 -6.90 -27.42 -1.40
C ASP A 17 -6.80 -26.17 -0.52
N ALA A 18 -6.35 -25.04 -1.07
CA ALA A 18 -6.32 -23.76 -0.37
C ALA A 18 -7.72 -23.30 0.09
N VAL A 19 -8.72 -23.38 -0.79
CA VAL A 19 -10.12 -23.04 -0.46
C VAL A 19 -10.64 -23.93 0.68
N LYS A 20 -10.38 -25.24 0.62
CA LYS A 20 -10.76 -26.17 1.69
C LYS A 20 -10.09 -25.84 3.03
N GLU A 21 -8.80 -25.48 3.04
CA GLU A 21 -8.09 -25.07 4.26
C GLU A 21 -8.70 -23.81 4.87
N ILE A 22 -9.03 -22.80 4.03
CA ILE A 22 -9.67 -21.58 4.49
C ILE A 22 -11.02 -21.87 5.15
N PHE A 23 -11.89 -22.64 4.49
CA PHE A 23 -13.20 -22.99 5.04
C PHE A 23 -13.15 -23.93 6.25
N ARG A 24 -12.07 -24.69 6.44
CA ARG A 24 -11.81 -25.46 7.66
C ARG A 24 -11.37 -24.61 8.86
N GLY A 25 -11.28 -23.30 8.68
CA GLY A 25 -11.01 -22.37 9.77
C GLY A 25 -9.53 -22.11 10.05
N LYS A 26 -8.60 -22.43 9.13
CA LYS A 26 -7.16 -22.21 9.32
C LYS A 26 -6.83 -20.74 9.68
N PHE A 27 -7.63 -19.79 9.22
CA PHE A 27 -7.48 -18.35 9.49
C PHE A 27 -8.70 -17.75 10.19
N GLY A 28 -9.50 -18.57 10.85
CA GLY A 28 -10.78 -18.21 11.46
C GLY A 28 -11.96 -18.62 10.59
N ASN A 29 -13.18 -18.30 11.05
CA ASN A 29 -14.41 -18.70 10.36
C ASN A 29 -14.65 -17.83 9.11
N ALA A 30 -14.35 -18.36 7.95
CA ALA A 30 -14.54 -17.69 6.67
C ALA A 30 -15.90 -18.04 6.08
N LYS A 31 -16.71 -17.04 5.73
CA LYS A 31 -17.99 -17.23 4.99
C LYS A 31 -17.79 -17.22 3.48
N ASN A 32 -16.78 -16.48 3.00
CA ASN A 32 -16.47 -16.30 1.58
C ASN A 32 -14.96 -16.38 1.34
N VAL A 33 -14.60 -16.76 0.12
CA VAL A 33 -13.22 -16.74 -0.39
C VAL A 33 -13.20 -15.91 -1.66
N LEU A 34 -12.25 -14.98 -1.75
CA LEU A 34 -12.00 -14.22 -2.96
C LEU A 34 -10.98 -14.98 -3.82
N ILE A 35 -11.27 -15.12 -5.09
CA ILE A 35 -10.36 -15.69 -6.10
C ILE A 35 -10.04 -14.59 -7.10
N GLU A 36 -8.76 -14.27 -7.22
CA GLU A 36 -8.27 -13.17 -8.05
C GLU A 36 -7.29 -13.68 -9.10
N GLU A 37 -7.13 -12.90 -10.16
CA GLU A 37 -6.08 -13.09 -11.14
C GLU A 37 -4.71 -12.96 -10.47
N PHE A 38 -3.77 -13.85 -10.81
CA PHE A 38 -2.38 -13.69 -10.39
C PHE A 38 -1.67 -12.67 -11.28
N LEU A 39 -1.19 -11.60 -10.66
CA LEU A 39 -0.49 -10.52 -11.35
C LEU A 39 1.03 -10.70 -11.20
N GLU A 40 1.73 -10.90 -12.32
CA GLU A 40 3.20 -10.90 -12.36
C GLU A 40 3.72 -9.47 -12.55
N GLY A 41 4.25 -8.89 -11.48
CA GLY A 41 4.73 -7.52 -11.48
C GLY A 41 5.58 -7.19 -10.26
N GLU A 42 5.75 -5.91 -10.01
CA GLU A 42 6.44 -5.42 -8.83
C GLU A 42 5.46 -4.61 -7.96
N GLU A 43 5.47 -4.88 -6.65
CA GLU A 43 4.63 -4.14 -5.71
C GLU A 43 5.15 -2.72 -5.52
N MET A 44 4.24 -1.78 -5.38
CA MET A 44 4.52 -0.38 -5.05
C MET A 44 3.42 0.20 -4.17
N SER A 45 3.82 0.90 -3.13
CA SER A 45 2.94 1.69 -2.27
C SER A 45 2.83 3.11 -2.79
N TYR A 46 1.61 3.59 -3.05
CA TYR A 46 1.32 4.95 -3.49
C TYR A 46 0.44 5.65 -2.46
N PHE A 47 0.89 6.78 -1.94
CA PHE A 47 0.20 7.49 -0.88
C PHE A 47 -0.35 8.82 -1.36
N ILE A 48 -1.58 9.12 -0.94
CA ILE A 48 -2.15 10.47 -1.02
C ILE A 48 -2.61 10.91 0.36
N ILE A 49 -2.72 12.23 0.54
CA ILE A 49 -3.45 12.84 1.65
C ILE A 49 -4.60 13.68 1.07
N SER A 50 -5.80 13.54 1.65
CA SER A 50 -7.00 14.22 1.21
C SER A 50 -7.63 15.03 2.32
N ASP A 51 -8.20 16.19 2.00
CA ASP A 51 -8.98 17.03 2.91
C ASP A 51 -10.51 16.87 2.74
N GLY A 52 -10.92 15.92 1.90
CA GLY A 52 -12.31 15.67 1.53
C GLY A 52 -12.81 16.50 0.33
N ILE A 53 -12.03 17.47 -0.15
CA ILE A 53 -12.32 18.28 -1.33
C ILE A 53 -11.28 18.02 -2.41
N THR A 54 -10.00 18.09 -2.02
CA THR A 54 -8.84 17.86 -2.88
C THR A 54 -7.92 16.82 -2.25
N PHE A 55 -6.92 16.40 -3.00
CA PHE A 55 -5.85 15.54 -2.49
C PHE A 55 -4.49 16.00 -3.02
N LYS A 56 -3.45 15.59 -2.33
CA LYS A 56 -2.05 15.74 -2.75
C LYS A 56 -1.36 14.38 -2.73
N ASN A 57 -0.44 14.14 -3.68
CA ASN A 57 0.49 13.04 -3.58
C ASN A 57 1.32 13.18 -2.29
N PHE A 58 1.46 12.08 -1.55
CA PHE A 58 2.21 12.05 -0.29
C PHE A 58 3.42 11.10 -0.36
N GLY A 59 3.81 10.69 -1.54
CA GLY A 59 4.99 9.88 -1.78
C GLY A 59 4.68 8.46 -2.23
N THR A 60 5.76 7.74 -2.49
CA THR A 60 5.74 6.33 -2.88
C THR A 60 6.82 5.57 -2.13
N ALA A 61 6.60 4.28 -1.91
CA ALA A 61 7.61 3.40 -1.36
C ALA A 61 7.54 2.01 -2.01
N GLN A 62 8.58 1.23 -1.85
CA GLN A 62 8.52 -0.22 -2.06
C GLN A 62 8.85 -0.92 -0.75
N ASP A 63 7.93 -1.75 -0.31
CA ASP A 63 8.03 -2.60 0.86
C ASP A 63 8.53 -4.00 0.46
N HIS A 64 9.34 -4.60 1.32
CA HIS A 64 9.86 -5.96 1.18
C HIS A 64 9.26 -6.84 2.27
N LYS A 65 8.26 -7.63 1.91
CA LYS A 65 7.44 -8.40 2.86
C LYS A 65 8.00 -9.76 3.22
N ARG A 66 8.93 -10.29 2.43
CA ARG A 66 9.48 -11.62 2.67
C ARG A 66 10.66 -11.61 3.63
N VAL A 67 10.67 -12.60 4.55
CA VAL A 67 11.65 -12.66 5.65
C VAL A 67 13.06 -13.00 5.20
N GLY A 68 13.22 -13.67 4.06
CA GLY A 68 14.51 -14.17 3.59
C GLY A 68 15.07 -13.41 2.39
N GLU A 69 16.36 -13.55 2.17
CA GLU A 69 17.07 -12.95 1.04
C GLU A 69 16.48 -13.36 -0.30
N GLY A 70 16.53 -12.45 -1.29
CA GLY A 70 16.04 -12.67 -2.64
C GLY A 70 14.52 -12.81 -2.72
N ASP A 71 13.79 -12.12 -1.85
CA ASP A 71 12.32 -12.13 -1.78
C ASP A 71 11.76 -13.56 -1.59
N LYS A 72 12.35 -14.30 -0.65
CA LYS A 72 11.99 -15.70 -0.34
C LYS A 72 11.47 -15.82 1.09
N GLY A 73 10.84 -16.95 1.36
CA GLY A 73 10.31 -17.27 2.70
C GLY A 73 8.90 -16.75 2.92
N LYS A 74 8.51 -16.66 4.19
CA LYS A 74 7.14 -16.26 4.59
C LYS A 74 6.94 -14.76 4.49
N ASN A 75 5.71 -14.36 4.22
CA ASN A 75 5.30 -12.96 4.31
C ASN A 75 5.30 -12.50 5.77
N THR A 76 5.72 -11.25 5.96
CA THR A 76 5.77 -10.54 7.24
C THR A 76 4.94 -9.25 7.16
N GLY A 77 4.98 -8.44 8.20
CA GLY A 77 4.42 -7.09 8.18
C GLY A 77 5.25 -6.08 7.37
N GLY A 78 6.46 -6.47 6.93
CA GLY A 78 7.45 -5.65 6.22
C GLY A 78 8.82 -5.79 6.88
N MET A 79 9.82 -6.20 6.09
CA MET A 79 11.21 -6.34 6.55
C MET A 79 12.06 -5.11 6.27
N GLY A 80 11.50 -4.18 5.54
CA GLY A 80 12.10 -2.91 5.19
C GLY A 80 11.42 -2.29 3.99
N ALA A 81 11.65 -1.01 3.80
CA ALA A 81 11.12 -0.27 2.66
C ALA A 81 12.12 0.81 2.22
N TYR A 82 11.93 1.32 1.02
CA TYR A 82 12.63 2.52 0.56
C TYR A 82 11.69 3.46 -0.17
N SER A 83 12.02 4.74 -0.15
CA SER A 83 11.26 5.83 -0.78
C SER A 83 12.21 6.83 -1.46
N PRO A 84 11.82 7.42 -2.60
CA PRO A 84 10.69 7.05 -3.45
C PRO A 84 10.91 5.71 -4.14
N SER A 85 9.80 5.04 -4.55
CA SER A 85 9.87 3.84 -5.37
C SER A 85 10.60 4.11 -6.69
N ARG A 86 11.46 3.17 -7.12
CA ARG A 86 12.17 3.27 -8.41
C ARG A 86 11.23 3.13 -9.62
N LEU A 87 10.06 2.56 -9.41
CA LEU A 87 9.06 2.33 -10.46
C LEU A 87 8.32 3.60 -10.86
N ILE A 88 8.25 4.61 -9.96
CA ILE A 88 7.45 5.80 -10.21
C ILE A 88 8.04 6.65 -11.34
N SER A 89 7.19 7.00 -12.26
CA SER A 89 7.45 7.97 -13.32
C SER A 89 6.25 8.90 -13.44
N LYS A 90 6.43 10.07 -14.04
CA LYS A 90 5.32 11.01 -14.30
C LYS A 90 4.18 10.36 -15.10
N LYS A 91 4.51 9.44 -16.02
CA LYS A 91 3.52 8.69 -16.83
C LYS A 91 2.75 7.70 -15.97
N LEU A 92 3.45 6.92 -15.13
CA LEU A 92 2.81 5.96 -14.23
C LEU A 92 1.95 6.68 -13.19
N GLU A 93 2.43 7.76 -12.60
CA GLU A 93 1.67 8.55 -11.64
C GLU A 93 0.36 9.07 -12.22
N LYS A 94 0.38 9.61 -13.46
CA LYS A 94 -0.85 10.02 -14.15
C LYS A 94 -1.85 8.86 -14.29
N LYS A 95 -1.38 7.65 -14.62
CA LYS A 95 -2.24 6.46 -14.71
C LYS A 95 -2.82 6.09 -13.35
N ILE A 96 -2.02 6.07 -12.30
CA ILE A 96 -2.48 5.77 -10.93
C ILE A 96 -3.57 6.75 -10.52
N ILE A 97 -3.33 8.04 -10.71
CA ILE A 97 -4.30 9.07 -10.35
C ILE A 97 -5.59 8.91 -11.16
N SER A 98 -5.51 8.77 -12.47
CA SER A 98 -6.70 8.75 -13.34
C SER A 98 -7.49 7.45 -13.26
N LYS A 99 -6.82 6.29 -13.14
CA LYS A 99 -7.47 4.98 -13.17
C LYS A 99 -7.86 4.46 -11.78
N ILE A 100 -7.18 4.92 -10.71
CA ILE A 100 -7.32 4.35 -9.36
C ILE A 100 -7.80 5.42 -8.37
N ILE A 101 -7.01 6.46 -8.12
CA ILE A 101 -7.29 7.43 -7.05
C ILE A 101 -8.56 8.24 -7.31
N LEU A 102 -8.66 8.89 -8.47
CA LEU A 102 -9.81 9.73 -8.79
C LEU A 102 -11.12 8.94 -8.85
N PRO A 103 -11.20 7.76 -9.50
CA PRO A 103 -12.43 6.95 -9.48
C PRO A 103 -12.85 6.57 -8.07
N THR A 104 -11.90 6.19 -7.21
CA THR A 104 -12.18 5.80 -5.82
C THR A 104 -12.73 6.97 -5.00
N LEU A 105 -12.08 8.13 -5.04
CA LEU A 105 -12.56 9.31 -4.33
C LEU A 105 -13.95 9.76 -4.84
N LYS A 106 -14.19 9.67 -6.14
CA LYS A 106 -15.50 9.95 -6.75
C LYS A 106 -16.57 8.94 -6.31
N ALA A 107 -16.23 7.65 -6.23
CA ALA A 107 -17.14 6.61 -5.75
C ALA A 107 -17.51 6.83 -4.28
N LEU A 108 -16.54 7.08 -3.41
CA LEU A 108 -16.78 7.40 -2.00
C LEU A 108 -17.69 8.63 -1.84
N LYS A 109 -17.45 9.67 -2.64
CA LYS A 109 -18.31 10.87 -2.62
C LYS A 109 -19.75 10.55 -3.03
N LYS A 110 -19.97 9.69 -4.05
CA LYS A 110 -21.31 9.22 -4.44
C LYS A 110 -22.01 8.42 -3.34
N LEU A 111 -21.24 7.72 -2.51
CA LEU A 111 -21.73 7.01 -1.31
C LEU A 111 -21.92 7.91 -0.09
N GLY A 112 -21.85 9.23 -0.27
CA GLY A 112 -22.06 10.21 0.80
C GLY A 112 -20.83 10.48 1.69
N THR A 113 -19.67 9.92 1.35
CA THR A 113 -18.45 10.06 2.15
C THR A 113 -17.40 10.90 1.42
N ASN A 114 -17.07 12.07 1.98
CA ASN A 114 -15.92 12.86 1.55
C ASN A 114 -14.68 12.36 2.28
N TYR A 115 -13.87 11.54 1.60
CA TYR A 115 -12.70 10.92 2.20
C TYR A 115 -11.68 11.95 2.69
N LYS A 116 -11.32 11.90 3.99
CA LYS A 116 -10.33 12.77 4.61
C LYS A 116 -9.27 11.94 5.32
N GLY A 117 -8.01 12.25 5.07
CA GLY A 117 -6.86 11.55 5.66
C GLY A 117 -5.95 10.90 4.62
N PHE A 118 -5.10 10.01 5.09
CA PHE A 118 -4.21 9.22 4.22
C PHE A 118 -4.98 8.11 3.52
N LEU A 119 -4.74 7.98 2.22
CA LEU A 119 -5.13 6.81 1.45
C LEU A 119 -3.87 6.18 0.87
N TYR A 120 -3.62 4.95 1.25
CA TYR A 120 -2.55 4.12 0.75
C TYR A 120 -3.14 3.14 -0.27
N ALA A 121 -2.73 3.26 -1.52
CA ALA A 121 -3.01 2.29 -2.56
C ALA A 121 -1.83 1.32 -2.69
N GLY A 122 -2.04 0.07 -2.32
CA GLY A 122 -1.14 -1.05 -2.62
C GLY A 122 -1.32 -1.47 -4.06
N LEU A 123 -0.27 -1.35 -4.85
CA LEU A 123 -0.31 -1.53 -6.29
C LEU A 123 0.61 -2.65 -6.74
N MET A 124 0.17 -3.43 -7.74
CA MET A 124 1.04 -4.25 -8.57
C MET A 124 1.28 -3.53 -9.89
N ILE A 125 2.54 -3.31 -10.25
CA ILE A 125 2.92 -2.67 -11.50
C ILE A 125 3.33 -3.75 -12.51
N VAL A 126 2.49 -3.95 -13.52
CA VAL A 126 2.71 -4.93 -14.57
C VAL A 126 2.94 -4.20 -15.89
N LYS A 127 4.12 -4.32 -16.48
CA LYS A 127 4.47 -3.66 -17.77
C LYS A 127 4.10 -2.16 -17.79
N ASN A 128 4.38 -1.46 -16.69
CA ASN A 128 4.09 -0.02 -16.52
C ASN A 128 2.59 0.34 -16.52
N GLU A 129 1.73 -0.65 -16.17
CA GLU A 129 0.30 -0.46 -15.86
C GLU A 129 0.07 -0.73 -14.38
N PRO A 130 -0.65 0.15 -13.66
CA PRO A 130 -0.95 -0.03 -12.25
C PRO A 130 -2.24 -0.84 -12.08
N TYR A 131 -2.17 -1.86 -11.23
CA TYR A 131 -3.30 -2.64 -10.74
C TYR A 131 -3.44 -2.45 -9.25
N LEU A 132 -4.65 -2.16 -8.79
CA LEU A 132 -4.93 -2.03 -7.37
C LEU A 132 -5.03 -3.40 -6.73
N ILE A 133 -4.26 -3.62 -5.66
CA ILE A 133 -4.33 -4.83 -4.83
C ILE A 133 -5.24 -4.57 -3.62
N GLU A 134 -4.96 -3.50 -2.87
CA GLU A 134 -5.72 -3.14 -1.68
C GLU A 134 -5.61 -1.65 -1.38
N TYR A 135 -6.53 -1.17 -0.55
CA TYR A 135 -6.43 0.12 0.10
C TYR A 135 -6.17 -0.03 1.59
N ASN A 136 -5.34 0.86 2.12
CA ASN A 136 -5.22 1.11 3.54
C ASN A 136 -5.55 2.59 3.84
N VAL A 137 -6.20 2.85 4.97
CA VAL A 137 -6.65 4.20 5.39
C VAL A 137 -5.69 4.84 6.39
N ARG A 138 -4.43 4.48 6.30
CA ARG A 138 -3.30 4.92 7.14
C ARG A 138 -2.02 4.91 6.34
N MET A 139 -0.95 5.43 6.93
CA MET A 139 0.40 5.19 6.42
C MET A 139 0.78 3.71 6.59
N GLY A 140 1.71 3.24 5.76
CA GLY A 140 2.26 1.90 5.88
C GLY A 140 3.34 1.80 6.96
N ASP A 141 3.63 0.60 7.37
CA ASP A 141 4.75 0.24 8.23
C ASP A 141 5.52 -0.92 7.56
N PRO A 142 6.77 -0.70 7.09
CA PRO A 142 7.69 0.39 7.41
C PRO A 142 7.75 1.57 6.41
N GLU A 143 6.79 1.74 5.51
CA GLU A 143 6.83 2.81 4.50
C GLU A 143 6.79 4.21 5.11
N CYS A 144 6.05 4.41 6.21
CA CYS A 144 5.99 5.69 6.93
C CYS A 144 7.39 6.16 7.35
N GLN A 145 8.21 5.25 7.86
CA GLN A 145 9.57 5.50 8.31
C GLN A 145 10.52 5.88 7.18
N THR A 146 10.15 5.57 5.92
CA THR A 146 10.93 5.97 4.75
C THR A 146 10.41 7.25 4.08
N ILE A 147 9.11 7.53 4.16
CA ILE A 147 8.50 8.69 3.51
C ILE A 147 8.69 9.96 4.35
N LEU A 148 8.44 9.89 5.67
CA LEU A 148 8.48 11.07 6.52
C LEU A 148 9.85 11.76 6.62
N PRO A 149 10.99 11.07 6.63
CA PRO A 149 12.30 11.72 6.60
C PRO A 149 12.55 12.56 5.35
N LEU A 150 11.84 12.27 4.24
CA LEU A 150 11.94 13.04 3.01
C LEU A 150 11.05 14.28 3.00
N LEU A 151 10.11 14.38 3.96
CA LEU A 151 9.19 15.50 4.03
C LEU A 151 9.88 16.78 4.58
N LYS A 152 9.95 17.83 3.77
CA LYS A 152 10.50 19.14 4.19
C LYS A 152 9.44 20.05 4.82
N THR A 153 8.20 19.96 4.38
CA THR A 153 7.08 20.70 4.95
C THR A 153 6.70 20.08 6.29
N LYS A 154 6.54 20.89 7.33
CA LYS A 154 6.13 20.42 8.65
C LYS A 154 4.79 19.67 8.58
N LEU A 155 4.72 18.46 9.15
CA LEU A 155 3.58 17.56 9.05
C LEU A 155 2.31 18.14 9.70
N ASP A 156 2.45 18.86 10.81
CA ASP A 156 1.38 19.57 11.48
C ASP A 156 0.67 20.57 10.57
N LYS A 157 1.43 21.36 9.77
CA LYS A 157 0.85 22.29 8.79
C LYS A 157 -0.01 21.57 7.75
N ILE A 158 0.41 20.39 7.31
CA ILE A 158 -0.34 19.58 6.34
C ILE A 158 -1.64 19.07 7.00
N PHE A 159 -1.56 18.62 8.25
CA PHE A 159 -2.75 18.16 8.98
C PHE A 159 -3.74 19.29 9.25
N PHE A 160 -3.27 20.48 9.67
CA PHE A 160 -4.12 21.66 9.79
C PHE A 160 -4.80 22.02 8.47
N ALA A 161 -4.06 21.96 7.36
CA ALA A 161 -4.63 22.21 6.04
C ALA A 161 -5.72 21.17 5.67
N CYS A 162 -5.53 19.91 6.01
CA CYS A 162 -6.54 18.87 5.81
C CYS A 162 -7.79 19.12 6.67
N CYS A 163 -7.61 19.45 7.95
CA CYS A 163 -8.73 19.74 8.84
C CYS A 163 -9.55 20.94 8.35
N ASN A 164 -8.87 21.99 7.92
CA ASN A 164 -9.48 23.25 7.48
C ASN A 164 -9.89 23.26 6.00
N LYS A 165 -9.75 22.15 5.26
CA LYS A 165 -10.09 22.05 3.83
C LYS A 165 -9.33 23.06 2.95
N THR A 166 -8.07 23.32 3.28
CA THR A 166 -7.19 24.27 2.58
C THR A 166 -5.98 23.60 1.93
N LEU A 167 -6.01 22.29 1.74
CA LEU A 167 -4.92 21.51 1.20
C LEU A 167 -4.54 21.94 -0.22
N ASN A 168 -5.50 22.44 -1.00
CA ASN A 168 -5.27 23.00 -2.33
C ASN A 168 -4.29 24.20 -2.31
N LYS A 169 -4.32 25.01 -1.25
CA LYS A 169 -3.45 26.19 -1.04
C LYS A 169 -2.12 25.84 -0.38
N THR A 170 -1.95 24.58 0.07
CA THR A 170 -0.75 24.14 0.80
C THR A 170 0.25 23.53 -0.16
N SER A 171 1.48 24.06 -0.20
CA SER A 171 2.60 23.44 -0.93
C SER A 171 3.27 22.42 -0.05
N ILE A 172 3.32 21.16 -0.49
CA ILE A 172 4.07 20.10 0.19
C ILE A 172 5.44 20.01 -0.51
N LYS A 173 6.49 20.29 0.24
CA LYS A 173 7.89 20.27 -0.25
C LYS A 173 8.59 19.03 0.28
N TRP A 174 9.45 18.46 -0.55
CA TRP A 174 10.22 17.24 -0.27
C TRP A 174 11.71 17.51 -0.40
N HIS A 175 12.53 16.76 0.32
CA HIS A 175 13.95 16.66 0.07
C HIS A 175 14.20 15.83 -1.19
N ASN A 176 15.19 16.20 -1.98
CA ASN A 176 15.60 15.42 -3.17
C ASN A 176 16.58 14.32 -2.79
N ASN A 177 16.19 13.49 -1.84
CA ASN A 177 16.97 12.41 -1.29
C ASN A 177 16.21 11.09 -1.44
N LYS A 178 16.88 9.99 -1.09
CA LYS A 178 16.26 8.67 -0.92
C LYS A 178 16.34 8.29 0.55
N SER A 179 15.40 7.51 1.01
CA SER A 179 15.33 7.00 2.38
C SER A 179 15.13 5.49 2.36
N LEU A 180 15.76 4.82 3.29
CA LEU A 180 15.70 3.38 3.49
C LEU A 180 15.42 3.10 4.96
N CYS A 181 14.53 2.14 5.22
CA CYS A 181 14.29 1.56 6.53
C CYS A 181 14.54 0.06 6.47
N ILE A 182 15.22 -0.49 7.46
CA ILE A 182 15.43 -1.92 7.65
C ILE A 182 14.82 -2.30 8.99
N VAL A 183 14.00 -3.34 9.01
CA VAL A 183 13.37 -3.85 10.22
C VAL A 183 14.24 -4.96 10.79
N LEU A 184 14.74 -4.75 12.00
CA LEU A 184 15.45 -5.78 12.78
C LEU A 184 14.43 -6.54 13.61
N CYS A 185 14.48 -7.86 13.56
CA CYS A 185 13.53 -8.72 14.27
C CYS A 185 14.24 -9.84 15.02
N SER A 186 13.57 -10.43 16.00
CA SER A 186 14.05 -11.59 16.75
C SER A 186 14.19 -12.81 15.85
N LYS A 187 15.12 -13.69 16.22
CA LYS A 187 15.27 -15.00 15.57
C LYS A 187 13.94 -15.78 15.69
N GLY A 188 13.48 -16.32 14.55
CA GLY A 188 12.23 -17.06 14.48
C GLY A 188 11.03 -16.28 13.93
N TYR A 189 11.12 -14.94 13.88
CA TYR A 189 10.09 -14.11 13.24
C TYR A 189 9.87 -14.55 11.77
N PRO A 190 8.63 -14.59 11.25
CA PRO A 190 7.33 -14.17 11.83
C PRO A 190 6.56 -15.27 12.57
N GLU A 191 7.18 -16.34 13.02
CA GLU A 191 6.53 -17.46 13.69
C GLU A 191 6.58 -17.33 15.21
N LYS A 192 7.21 -18.33 15.88
CA LYS A 192 7.45 -18.25 17.32
C LYS A 192 8.79 -17.58 17.59
N TYR A 193 8.79 -16.48 18.29
CA TYR A 193 9.95 -15.66 18.66
C TYR A 193 9.80 -15.14 20.07
#